data_30e8126aa3ce2b86111e54f3eaf02cb6
#
_entry.id   30e8126aa3ce2b86111e54f3eaf02cb6
#
_cell.length_a   1.000
_cell.length_b   1.000
_cell.length_c   1.000
_cell.angle_alpha   90.00
_cell.angle_beta   90.00
_cell.angle_gamma   90.00
#
_symmetry.space_group_name_H-M   'P 1'
#
loop_
_entity.id
_entity.type
_entity.pdbx_description
1 polymer ?
#
loop_
_entity_poly.entity_id
_entity_poly.type
_entity_poly.pdbx_seq_one_letter_code
_entity_poly.pdbx_strand_id
1 'polypeptide(L)'
;MPKSIIIKKNGGPEVLELQDVNVGSPGPDEIKVTNHAIGLNFIDTYHRSGLYPLTLPSGIGLEAAGKIDEVGPNVTEFNKGDNIAYASIPLGAYSQQRIIPTKIAVKVPDGISHKQAATLMTKGLTTNYLICKTYILKANETVLFLSLIHI
;
A
#
# COMPACT_ATOMS: atom_id res chain seq x y z
N MET A 1 16.00 14.85 0.82
CA MET A 1 15.39 13.78 1.63
C MET A 1 14.10 13.34 0.97
N PRO A 2 13.71 12.06 1.04
CA PRO A 2 12.42 11.62 0.51
C PRO A 2 11.27 12.28 1.28
N LYS A 3 10.13 12.44 0.59
CA LYS A 3 8.93 13.07 1.17
C LYS A 3 7.87 12.03 1.51
N SER A 4 7.08 12.32 2.54
CA SER A 4 5.94 11.52 2.99
C SER A 4 4.77 12.42 3.39
N ILE A 5 3.56 11.93 3.23
CA ILE A 5 2.37 12.56 3.80
C ILE A 5 2.21 12.07 5.24
N ILE A 6 2.19 13.02 6.16
CA ILE A 6 2.01 12.78 7.60
C ILE A 6 0.77 13.51 8.07
N ILE A 7 -0.01 12.86 8.95
CA ILE A 7 -1.11 13.50 9.68
C ILE A 7 -0.76 13.59 11.16
N LYS A 8 -0.95 14.77 11.75
CA LYS A 8 -0.71 15.03 13.18
C LYS A 8 -1.98 15.06 13.99
N LYS A 9 -3.11 15.22 13.34
CA LYS A 9 -4.47 15.21 13.90
C LYS A 9 -5.45 14.65 12.88
N ASN A 10 -6.59 14.18 13.33
CA ASN A 10 -7.67 13.77 12.44
C ASN A 10 -8.38 14.99 11.84
N GLY A 11 -8.93 14.83 10.63
CA GLY A 11 -9.64 15.91 9.95
C GLY A 11 -9.93 15.63 8.49
N GLY A 12 -10.24 16.69 7.76
CA GLY A 12 -10.43 16.69 6.31
C GLY A 12 -9.10 16.66 5.55
N PRO A 13 -9.12 16.90 4.23
CA PRO A 13 -7.90 16.89 3.42
C PRO A 13 -6.80 17.87 3.88
N GLU A 14 -7.17 18.90 4.59
CA GLU A 14 -6.28 19.96 5.11
C GLU A 14 -5.27 19.47 6.15
N VAL A 15 -5.48 18.29 6.74
CA VAL A 15 -4.54 17.71 7.72
C VAL A 15 -3.41 16.91 7.08
N LEU A 16 -3.42 16.75 5.76
CA LEU A 16 -2.38 16.05 5.02
C LEU A 16 -1.16 16.97 4.83
N GLU A 17 -0.09 16.69 5.55
CA GLU A 17 1.14 17.48 5.49
C GLU A 17 2.23 16.75 4.72
N LEU A 18 2.76 17.35 3.65
CA LEU A 18 3.94 16.84 2.95
C LEU A 18 5.20 17.21 3.72
N GLN A 19 5.92 16.22 4.23
CA GLN A 19 7.12 16.41 5.05
C GLN A 19 8.32 15.66 4.50
N ASP A 20 9.51 16.21 4.71
CA ASP A 20 10.76 15.48 4.51
C ASP A 20 10.95 14.46 5.63
N VAL A 21 11.33 13.24 5.27
CA VAL A 21 11.51 12.15 6.23
C VAL A 21 12.90 11.51 6.11
N ASN A 22 13.46 11.08 7.23
CA ASN A 22 14.64 10.22 7.23
C ASN A 22 14.18 8.77 7.34
N VAL A 23 14.45 7.97 6.31
CA VAL A 23 13.96 6.59 6.23
C VAL A 23 14.89 5.59 6.94
N GLY A 24 16.18 5.91 7.10
CA GLY A 24 17.14 4.99 7.72
C GLY A 24 17.45 3.75 6.88
N SER A 25 17.95 2.69 7.52
CA SER A 25 18.20 1.37 6.92
C SER A 25 17.17 0.34 7.40
N PRO A 26 16.84 -0.69 6.59
CA PRO A 26 15.87 -1.71 6.97
C PRO A 26 16.40 -2.59 8.11
N GLY A 27 15.50 -3.00 8.99
CA GLY A 27 15.72 -4.01 10.00
C GLY A 27 15.91 -5.41 9.41
N PRO A 28 16.15 -6.44 10.25
CA PRO A 28 16.52 -7.79 9.79
C PRO A 28 15.58 -8.39 8.75
N ASP A 29 14.27 -8.28 8.91
CA ASP A 29 13.25 -8.89 8.07
C ASP A 29 12.47 -7.84 7.24
N GLU A 30 13.11 -6.70 6.96
CA GLU A 30 12.52 -5.57 6.28
C GLU A 30 13.24 -5.25 4.97
N ILE A 31 12.54 -4.50 4.13
CA ILE A 31 13.08 -3.96 2.88
C ILE A 31 12.81 -2.46 2.80
N LYS A 32 13.76 -1.72 2.24
CA LYS A 32 13.58 -0.31 1.88
C LYS A 32 13.12 -0.23 0.42
N VAL A 33 12.06 0.52 0.18
CA VAL A 33 11.40 0.62 -1.12
C VAL A 33 11.27 2.06 -1.54
N THR A 34 11.64 2.38 -2.79
CA THR A 34 11.24 3.60 -3.47
C THR A 34 9.92 3.33 -4.20
N ASN A 35 8.86 4.03 -3.79
CA ASN A 35 7.54 3.91 -4.42
C ASN A 35 7.52 4.63 -5.77
N HIS A 36 7.09 3.91 -6.81
CA HIS A 36 6.90 4.43 -8.17
C HIS A 36 5.42 4.69 -8.49
N ALA A 37 4.53 4.02 -7.79
CA ALA A 37 3.09 4.24 -7.86
C ALA A 37 2.46 3.95 -6.49
N ILE A 38 1.47 4.75 -6.11
CA ILE A 38 0.77 4.64 -4.84
C ILE A 38 -0.71 4.42 -5.13
N GLY A 39 -1.29 3.38 -4.55
CA GLY A 39 -2.72 3.08 -4.64
C GLY A 39 -3.51 3.97 -3.68
N LEU A 40 -4.56 4.61 -4.19
CA LEU A 40 -5.50 5.37 -3.40
C LEU A 40 -6.69 4.48 -3.04
N ASN A 41 -7.03 4.41 -1.76
CA ASN A 41 -8.14 3.61 -1.27
C ASN A 41 -9.07 4.44 -0.38
N PHE A 42 -10.37 4.13 -0.40
CA PHE A 42 -11.35 4.89 0.38
C PHE A 42 -11.09 4.77 1.90
N ILE A 43 -10.55 3.66 2.36
CA ILE A 43 -10.16 3.45 3.76
C ILE A 43 -9.12 4.48 4.25
N ASP A 44 -8.34 5.06 3.36
CA ASP A 44 -7.36 6.10 3.71
C ASP A 44 -8.07 7.36 4.26
N THR A 45 -9.29 7.62 3.79
CA THR A 45 -10.14 8.69 4.35
C THR A 45 -10.62 8.37 5.76
N TYR A 46 -10.88 7.10 6.07
CA TYR A 46 -11.28 6.65 7.40
C TYR A 46 -10.15 6.78 8.40
N HIS A 47 -8.93 6.43 8.00
CA HIS A 47 -7.73 6.65 8.81
C HIS A 47 -7.51 8.15 9.06
N ARG A 48 -7.59 8.97 8.01
CA ARG A 48 -7.40 10.41 8.12
C ARG A 48 -8.45 11.07 9.02
N SER A 49 -9.72 10.72 8.87
CA SER A 49 -10.81 11.32 9.65
C SER A 49 -10.89 10.82 11.09
N GLY A 50 -10.22 9.72 11.43
CA GLY A 50 -10.25 9.10 12.74
C GLY A 50 -11.39 8.09 12.93
N LEU A 51 -12.17 7.79 11.88
CA LEU A 51 -13.17 6.71 11.94
C LEU A 51 -12.48 5.36 12.25
N TYR A 52 -11.29 5.16 11.69
CA TYR A 52 -10.38 4.07 12.08
C TYR A 52 -9.21 4.69 12.84
N PRO A 53 -9.16 4.50 14.17
CA PRO A 53 -8.19 5.16 15.03
C PRO A 53 -6.74 4.84 14.67
N LEU A 54 -5.88 5.85 14.71
CA LEU A 54 -4.43 5.73 14.54
C LEU A 54 -3.70 6.39 15.71
N THR A 55 -2.53 5.85 16.03
CA THR A 55 -1.58 6.57 16.88
C THR A 55 -0.95 7.69 16.07
N LEU A 56 -1.16 8.93 16.47
CA LEU A 56 -0.65 10.13 15.80
C LEU A 56 0.63 10.66 16.44
N PRO A 57 1.57 11.26 15.69
CA PRO A 57 1.53 11.45 14.24
C PRO A 57 1.70 10.14 13.47
N SER A 58 1.08 10.03 12.29
CA SER A 58 1.13 8.82 11.44
C SER A 58 1.31 9.16 9.97
N GLY A 59 1.98 8.28 9.26
CA GLY A 59 1.85 8.17 7.80
C GLY A 59 0.48 7.64 7.42
N ILE A 60 0.07 7.82 6.17
CA ILE A 60 -1.20 7.36 5.62
C ILE A 60 -0.99 6.56 4.33
N GLY A 61 -2.00 5.78 3.93
CA GLY A 61 -1.96 4.92 2.76
C GLY A 61 -1.51 3.50 3.08
N LEU A 62 -2.12 2.54 2.38
CA LEU A 62 -1.91 1.10 2.57
C LEU A 62 -1.12 0.46 1.44
N GLU A 63 -1.23 0.99 0.21
CA GLU A 63 -0.94 0.29 -1.02
C GLU A 63 0.03 1.07 -1.90
N ALA A 64 1.08 0.41 -2.36
CA ALA A 64 1.97 0.97 -3.38
C ALA A 64 2.73 -0.13 -4.13
N ALA A 65 3.41 0.27 -5.20
CA ALA A 65 4.36 -0.54 -5.91
C ALA A 65 5.62 0.27 -6.25
N GLY A 66 6.76 -0.38 -6.24
CA GLY A 66 8.03 0.28 -6.46
C GLY A 66 9.19 -0.70 -6.56
N LYS A 67 10.37 -0.18 -6.34
CA LYS A 67 11.62 -0.94 -6.44
C LYS A 67 12.33 -1.01 -5.09
N ILE A 68 12.92 -2.15 -4.80
CA ILE A 68 13.71 -2.36 -3.59
C ILE A 68 15.07 -1.67 -3.72
N ASP A 69 15.39 -0.79 -2.77
CA ASP A 69 16.68 -0.10 -2.70
C ASP A 69 17.68 -0.85 -1.81
N GLU A 70 17.18 -1.46 -0.72
CA GLU A 70 18.01 -2.13 0.29
C GLU A 70 17.20 -3.25 0.95
N VAL A 71 17.86 -4.33 1.31
CA VAL A 71 17.26 -5.48 2.00
C VAL A 71 17.92 -5.69 3.36
N GLY A 72 17.16 -6.10 4.35
CA GLY A 72 17.66 -6.47 5.66
C GLY A 72 18.46 -7.78 5.64
N PRO A 73 19.31 -8.04 6.63
CA PRO A 73 20.25 -9.17 6.62
C PRO A 73 19.60 -10.57 6.64
N ASN A 74 18.36 -10.71 7.09
CA ASN A 74 17.65 -11.99 7.08
C ASN A 74 16.82 -12.21 5.80
N VAL A 75 16.71 -11.21 4.91
CA VAL A 75 15.86 -11.28 3.73
C VAL A 75 16.56 -12.11 2.65
N THR A 76 15.95 -13.23 2.28
CA THR A 76 16.46 -14.17 1.27
C THR A 76 15.60 -14.23 0.01
N GLU A 77 14.30 -13.91 0.12
CA GLU A 77 13.32 -13.99 -0.97
C GLU A 77 13.30 -12.77 -1.90
N PHE A 78 13.92 -11.66 -1.46
CA PHE A 78 13.99 -10.41 -2.21
C PHE A 78 15.42 -9.95 -2.41
N ASN A 79 15.66 -9.24 -3.52
CA ASN A 79 16.95 -8.63 -3.83
C ASN A 79 16.78 -7.13 -4.10
N LYS A 80 17.86 -6.38 -3.87
CA LYS A 80 17.94 -5.00 -4.35
C LYS A 80 17.66 -4.93 -5.85
N GLY A 81 16.77 -4.04 -6.25
CA GLY A 81 16.34 -3.86 -7.63
C GLY A 81 15.09 -4.62 -8.02
N ASP A 82 14.59 -5.56 -7.20
CA ASP A 82 13.32 -6.24 -7.47
C ASP A 82 12.17 -5.24 -7.52
N ASN A 83 11.25 -5.44 -8.47
CA ASN A 83 9.98 -4.74 -8.52
C ASN A 83 8.99 -5.44 -7.59
N ILE A 84 8.40 -4.68 -6.68
CA ILE A 84 7.44 -5.21 -5.71
C ILE A 84 6.17 -4.36 -5.64
N ALA A 85 5.11 -5.00 -5.17
CA ALA A 85 3.91 -4.33 -4.72
C ALA A 85 3.58 -4.78 -3.30
N TYR A 86 2.89 -3.94 -2.55
CA TYR A 86 2.46 -4.26 -1.20
C TYR A 86 1.14 -3.60 -0.87
N ALA A 87 0.38 -4.24 0.02
CA ALA A 87 -0.81 -3.67 0.64
C ALA A 87 -0.93 -4.23 2.05
N SER A 88 -1.16 -3.42 3.02
CA SER A 88 -1.43 -3.74 4.42
C SER A 88 -0.74 -2.76 5.38
N ILE A 89 -0.87 -3.03 6.68
CA ILE A 89 -0.15 -2.34 7.74
C ILE A 89 1.33 -2.80 7.81
N PRO A 90 2.24 -1.89 8.20
CA PRO A 90 2.02 -0.54 8.72
C PRO A 90 1.64 0.45 7.64
N LEU A 91 0.83 1.48 8.01
CA LEU A 91 0.46 2.58 7.12
C LEU A 91 1.66 3.43 6.73
N GLY A 92 1.49 4.30 5.70
CA GLY A 92 2.52 5.22 5.26
C GLY A 92 2.94 5.03 3.80
N ALA A 93 2.09 4.38 2.99
CA ALA A 93 2.37 4.22 1.56
C ALA A 93 2.41 5.56 0.79
N TYR A 94 1.80 6.63 1.33
CA TYR A 94 1.89 7.98 0.74
C TYR A 94 3.27 8.59 1.01
N SER A 95 4.30 7.94 0.52
CA SER A 95 5.70 8.33 0.67
C SER A 95 6.49 8.02 -0.59
N GLN A 96 7.55 8.78 -0.83
CA GLN A 96 8.48 8.48 -1.93
C GLN A 96 9.32 7.24 -1.62
N GLN A 97 9.70 7.07 -0.36
CA GLN A 97 10.51 5.94 0.09
C GLN A 97 10.10 5.54 1.50
N ARG A 98 10.11 4.25 1.81
CA ARG A 98 9.82 3.73 3.14
C ARG A 98 10.45 2.36 3.39
N ILE A 99 10.44 1.94 4.64
CA ILE A 99 10.76 0.58 5.07
C ILE A 99 9.45 -0.15 5.33
N ILE A 100 9.39 -1.41 4.86
CA ILE A 100 8.27 -2.31 5.08
C ILE A 100 8.75 -3.71 5.46
N PRO A 101 7.99 -4.46 6.26
CA PRO A 101 8.28 -5.87 6.50
C PRO A 101 8.05 -6.69 5.21
N THR A 102 8.91 -7.66 4.95
CA THR A 102 8.85 -8.50 3.74
C THR A 102 7.52 -9.24 3.59
N LYS A 103 6.90 -9.65 4.69
CA LYS A 103 5.63 -10.41 4.72
C LYS A 103 4.43 -9.73 4.04
N ILE A 104 4.49 -8.41 3.80
CA ILE A 104 3.42 -7.68 3.09
C ILE A 104 3.76 -7.39 1.64
N ALA A 105 4.96 -7.73 1.19
CA ALA A 105 5.44 -7.49 -0.16
C ALA A 105 5.27 -8.72 -1.05
N VAL A 106 5.00 -8.48 -2.31
CA VAL A 106 4.98 -9.51 -3.36
C VAL A 106 5.80 -9.02 -4.55
N LYS A 107 6.51 -9.94 -5.24
CA LYS A 107 7.18 -9.60 -6.49
C LYS A 107 6.16 -9.30 -7.57
N VAL A 108 6.41 -8.23 -8.32
CA VAL A 108 5.59 -7.87 -9.48
C VAL A 108 6.06 -8.71 -10.67
N PRO A 109 5.17 -9.49 -11.31
CA PRO A 109 5.51 -10.28 -12.49
C PRO A 109 5.97 -9.39 -13.64
N ASP A 110 6.79 -9.96 -14.53
CA ASP A 110 7.21 -9.30 -15.77
C ASP A 110 5.99 -8.91 -16.61
N GLY A 111 6.06 -7.73 -17.23
CA GLY A 111 4.98 -7.17 -18.02
C GLY A 111 3.93 -6.38 -17.25
N ILE A 112 3.95 -6.40 -15.91
CA ILE A 112 3.06 -5.60 -15.06
C ILE A 112 3.79 -4.32 -14.63
N SER A 113 3.23 -3.18 -14.95
CA SER A 113 3.77 -1.88 -14.51
C SER A 113 3.49 -1.62 -13.02
N HIS A 114 4.32 -0.78 -12.38
CA HIS A 114 4.05 -0.35 -11.00
C HIS A 114 2.68 0.30 -10.83
N LYS A 115 2.18 1.03 -11.85
CA LYS A 115 0.83 1.61 -11.81
C LYS A 115 -0.26 0.54 -11.73
N GLN A 116 -0.16 -0.50 -12.56
CA GLN A 116 -1.10 -1.63 -12.51
C GLN A 116 -0.98 -2.36 -11.16
N ALA A 117 0.24 -2.68 -10.73
CA ALA A 117 0.47 -3.38 -9.48
C ALA A 117 -0.11 -2.61 -8.27
N ALA A 118 0.15 -1.29 -8.17
CA ALA A 118 -0.35 -0.45 -7.07
C ALA A 118 -1.88 -0.27 -7.08
N THR A 119 -2.58 -0.59 -8.16
CA THR A 119 -4.05 -0.52 -8.22
C THR A 119 -4.73 -1.85 -8.01
N LEU A 120 -3.97 -2.95 -8.04
CA LEU A 120 -4.51 -4.31 -7.99
C LEU A 120 -4.43 -4.95 -6.61
N MET A 121 -3.47 -4.56 -5.76
CA MET A 121 -3.23 -5.27 -4.51
C MET A 121 -4.49 -5.28 -3.61
N THR A 122 -4.91 -4.12 -3.11
CA THR A 122 -6.08 -4.06 -2.22
C THR A 122 -7.36 -4.45 -2.93
N LYS A 123 -7.59 -3.90 -4.11
CA LYS A 123 -8.84 -4.09 -4.87
C LYS A 123 -8.94 -5.49 -5.45
N GLY A 124 -7.86 -5.98 -6.06
CA GLY A 124 -7.80 -7.32 -6.65
C GLY A 124 -7.87 -8.43 -5.62
N LEU A 125 -7.15 -8.30 -4.49
CA LEU A 125 -7.24 -9.26 -3.38
C LEU A 125 -8.64 -9.28 -2.77
N THR A 126 -9.27 -8.12 -2.59
CA THR A 126 -10.66 -8.03 -2.10
C THR A 126 -11.62 -8.69 -3.07
N THR A 127 -11.50 -8.40 -4.37
CA THR A 127 -12.33 -9.04 -5.40
C THR A 127 -12.16 -10.55 -5.38
N ASN A 128 -10.92 -11.04 -5.40
CA ASN A 128 -10.64 -12.48 -5.34
C ASN A 128 -11.25 -13.12 -4.08
N TYR A 129 -11.09 -12.48 -2.93
CA TYR A 129 -11.68 -12.95 -1.69
C TYR A 129 -13.20 -13.06 -1.77
N LEU A 130 -13.86 -12.03 -2.29
CA LEU A 130 -15.32 -11.99 -2.37
C LEU A 130 -15.89 -13.05 -3.32
N ILE A 131 -15.34 -13.19 -4.53
CA ILE A 131 -15.91 -14.06 -5.57
C ILE A 131 -15.35 -15.48 -5.59
N CYS A 132 -14.22 -15.74 -4.91
CA CYS A 132 -13.60 -17.06 -4.90
C CYS A 132 -13.55 -17.73 -3.51
N LYS A 133 -13.75 -16.95 -2.43
CA LYS A 133 -13.66 -17.47 -1.06
C LYS A 133 -14.92 -17.22 -0.24
N THR A 134 -15.55 -16.05 -0.36
CA THR A 134 -16.78 -15.73 0.37
C THR A 134 -17.99 -16.29 -0.34
N TYR A 135 -18.13 -16.02 -1.61
CA TYR A 135 -19.15 -16.58 -2.48
C TYR A 135 -18.52 -17.04 -3.79
N ILE A 136 -18.51 -18.37 -3.99
CA ILE A 136 -17.93 -18.95 -5.21
C ILE A 136 -18.88 -18.69 -6.37
N LEU A 137 -18.54 -17.68 -7.17
CA LEU A 137 -19.32 -17.25 -8.31
C LEU A 137 -19.34 -18.33 -9.40
N LYS A 138 -20.53 -18.68 -9.89
CA LYS A 138 -20.73 -19.69 -10.93
C LYS A 138 -21.03 -19.04 -12.28
N ALA A 139 -20.84 -19.82 -13.33
CA ALA A 139 -21.21 -19.39 -14.67
C ALA A 139 -22.71 -19.03 -14.75
N ASN A 140 -23.06 -17.97 -15.48
CA ASN A 140 -24.40 -17.43 -15.67
C ASN A 140 -25.06 -16.78 -14.44
N GLU A 141 -24.34 -16.58 -13.35
CA GLU A 141 -24.81 -15.75 -12.24
C GLU A 141 -24.64 -14.26 -12.55
N THR A 142 -25.56 -13.44 -12.07
CA THR A 142 -25.50 -11.99 -12.21
C THR A 142 -24.92 -11.37 -10.96
N VAL A 143 -23.92 -10.50 -11.12
CA VAL A 143 -23.29 -9.76 -10.03
C VAL A 143 -23.68 -8.29 -10.13
N LEU A 144 -24.21 -7.73 -9.05
CA LEU A 144 -24.42 -6.29 -8.92
C LEU A 144 -23.15 -5.68 -8.29
N PHE A 145 -22.50 -4.80 -9.03
CA PHE A 145 -21.34 -4.04 -8.54
C PHE A 145 -21.72 -2.57 -8.31
N LEU A 146 -21.68 -2.12 -7.06
CA LEU A 146 -21.91 -0.73 -6.70
C LEU A 146 -20.57 0.00 -6.59
N SER A 147 -20.29 0.85 -7.57
CA SER A 147 -19.04 1.64 -7.60
C SER A 147 -19.24 2.97 -6.86
N LEU A 148 -18.28 3.34 -6.02
CA LEU A 148 -18.27 4.66 -5.36
C LEU A 148 -17.89 5.81 -6.33
N ILE A 149 -17.24 5.48 -7.45
CA ILE A 149 -16.73 6.47 -8.41
C ILE A 149 -17.80 6.82 -9.48
N HIS A 150 -18.65 5.87 -9.83
CA HIS A 150 -19.59 6.00 -10.93
C HIS A 150 -21.03 6.32 -10.49
N ILE A 151 -21.21 6.61 -9.21
CA ILE A 151 -22.49 7.04 -8.65
C ILE A 151 -22.64 8.56 -8.77
#